data_5676a25202889531550871cf6df90f7a
#
_entry.id   5676a25202889531550871cf6df90f7a
#
_cell.length_a   1.000
_cell.length_b   1.000
_cell.length_c   1.000
_cell.angle_alpha   90.00
_cell.angle_beta   90.00
_cell.angle_gamma   90.00
#
_symmetry.space_group_name_H-M   'P 1'
#
loop_
_entity.id
_entity.type
_entity.pdbx_description
1 polymer ?
#
loop_
_entity_poly.entity_id
_entity_poly.type
_entity_poly.pdbx_seq_one_letter_code
_entity_poly.pdbx_strand_id
1 'polypeptide(L)'
;MSVAAKQHQVLARDYFERGLYEQAIQEIHESIRLYPDFPDLHNMLGLAYSMNGDGERAVTEFQRALHLNPHYVEARLNLAIVLNDLGRYDDALREFHTERPRDPEHENLSPEVRSHLAESHTLLGDTYRNLGLLVDATQEFKKALRHAPQFLDIKNKLGAVYGEMGLYADAETVLAEALAQNPRYVQARVTLGAVLWRSGRRARAREEWEHCLADDPTEVRARSYLTMLDREESGSGETPVR
;
A
#
# COMPACT_ATOMS: atom_id res chain seq x y z
N MET A 1 12.98 5.08 -30.39
CA MET A 1 14.02 4.12 -29.99
C MET A 1 14.50 3.33 -31.17
N SER A 2 15.83 3.13 -31.32
CA SER A 2 16.40 2.26 -32.35
C SER A 2 16.08 0.78 -32.07
N VAL A 3 16.17 -0.07 -33.10
CA VAL A 3 15.97 -1.53 -32.96
C VAL A 3 16.95 -2.10 -31.94
N ALA A 4 18.21 -1.64 -31.95
CA ALA A 4 19.24 -2.10 -31.02
C ALA A 4 18.89 -1.81 -29.55
N ALA A 5 18.41 -0.60 -29.21
CA ALA A 5 18.04 -0.28 -27.84
C ALA A 5 16.84 -1.10 -27.33
N LYS A 6 15.88 -1.39 -28.21
CA LYS A 6 14.76 -2.28 -27.88
C LYS A 6 15.23 -3.70 -27.60
N GLN A 7 16.22 -4.18 -28.35
CA GLN A 7 16.80 -5.51 -28.10
C GLN A 7 17.47 -5.59 -26.73
N HIS A 8 18.29 -4.59 -26.36
CA HIS A 8 18.89 -4.50 -25.03
C HIS A 8 17.85 -4.44 -23.91
N GLN A 9 16.76 -3.70 -24.10
CA GLN A 9 15.68 -3.66 -23.12
C GLN A 9 14.96 -5.02 -22.93
N VAL A 10 14.72 -5.75 -24.02
CA VAL A 10 14.12 -7.09 -23.96
C VAL A 10 15.04 -8.06 -23.22
N LEU A 11 16.34 -8.04 -23.54
CA LEU A 11 17.34 -8.86 -22.84
C LEU A 11 17.46 -8.49 -21.36
N ALA A 12 17.48 -7.20 -21.05
CA ALA A 12 17.52 -6.71 -19.69
C ALA A 12 16.33 -7.22 -18.86
N ARG A 13 15.13 -7.20 -19.44
CA ARG A 13 13.92 -7.69 -18.78
C ARG A 13 13.98 -9.21 -18.55
N ASP A 14 14.41 -9.98 -19.55
CA ASP A 14 14.59 -11.43 -19.42
C ASP A 14 15.60 -11.78 -18.31
N TYR A 15 16.72 -11.09 -18.27
CA TYR A 15 17.72 -11.28 -17.21
C TYR A 15 17.17 -10.89 -15.83
N PHE A 16 16.44 -9.79 -15.75
CA PHE A 16 15.83 -9.33 -14.51
C PHE A 16 14.80 -10.34 -13.96
N GLU A 17 13.89 -10.85 -14.81
CA GLU A 17 12.90 -11.86 -14.44
C GLU A 17 13.53 -13.17 -13.97
N ARG A 18 14.72 -13.49 -14.46
CA ARG A 18 15.52 -14.66 -14.06
C ARG A 18 16.39 -14.42 -12.83
N GLY A 19 16.35 -13.24 -12.22
CA GLY A 19 17.19 -12.88 -11.09
C GLY A 19 18.66 -12.63 -11.42
N LEU A 20 19.02 -12.51 -12.70
CA LEU A 20 20.38 -12.26 -13.19
C LEU A 20 20.62 -10.75 -13.26
N TYR A 21 20.62 -10.09 -12.10
CA TYR A 21 20.60 -8.62 -12.01
C TYR A 21 21.84 -7.95 -12.57
N GLU A 22 23.03 -8.55 -12.42
CA GLU A 22 24.26 -8.01 -13.01
C GLU A 22 24.20 -7.94 -14.54
N GLN A 23 23.68 -9.00 -15.18
CA GLN A 23 23.49 -9.04 -16.62
C GLN A 23 22.42 -8.05 -17.07
N ALA A 24 21.33 -7.95 -16.31
CA ALA A 24 20.29 -6.94 -16.57
C ALA A 24 20.88 -5.52 -16.53
N ILE A 25 21.69 -5.19 -15.52
CA ILE A 25 22.36 -3.90 -15.37
C ILE A 25 23.23 -3.58 -16.61
N GLN A 26 24.00 -4.55 -17.10
CA GLN A 26 24.84 -4.37 -18.30
C GLN A 26 23.99 -4.00 -19.52
N GLU A 27 22.94 -4.74 -19.78
CA GLU A 27 22.05 -4.50 -20.92
C GLU A 27 21.31 -3.16 -20.82
N ILE A 28 20.90 -2.75 -19.60
CA ILE A 28 20.28 -1.45 -19.37
C ILE A 28 21.28 -0.33 -19.65
N HIS A 29 22.54 -0.46 -19.23
CA HIS A 29 23.57 0.53 -19.53
C HIS A 29 23.79 0.71 -21.04
N GLU A 30 23.78 -0.38 -21.82
CA GLU A 30 23.86 -0.27 -23.28
C GLU A 30 22.63 0.48 -23.86
N SER A 31 21.44 0.25 -23.31
CA SER A 31 20.25 1.01 -23.69
C SER A 31 20.37 2.48 -23.34
N ILE A 32 20.84 2.83 -22.14
CA ILE A 32 21.03 4.21 -21.67
C ILE A 32 22.09 4.93 -22.52
N ARG A 33 23.16 4.25 -22.91
CA ARG A 33 24.18 4.81 -23.81
C ARG A 33 23.58 5.29 -25.14
N LEU A 34 22.55 4.58 -25.62
CA LEU A 34 21.85 4.93 -26.86
C LEU A 34 20.75 5.98 -26.64
N TYR A 35 20.16 6.02 -25.46
CA TYR A 35 19.03 6.89 -25.07
C TYR A 35 19.17 7.36 -23.62
N PRO A 36 20.07 8.34 -23.35
CA PRO A 36 20.40 8.78 -21.99
C PRO A 36 19.27 9.52 -21.28
N ASP A 37 18.33 10.10 -22.01
CA ASP A 37 17.24 10.92 -21.44
C ASP A 37 15.90 10.17 -21.42
N PHE A 38 15.94 8.85 -21.16
CA PHE A 38 14.74 8.04 -21.12
C PHE A 38 14.46 7.59 -19.66
N PRO A 39 13.43 8.20 -18.99
CA PRO A 39 13.19 7.97 -17.56
C PRO A 39 12.99 6.50 -17.20
N ASP A 40 12.31 5.73 -18.06
CA ASP A 40 12.00 4.32 -17.80
C ASP A 40 13.26 3.45 -17.70
N LEU A 41 14.32 3.79 -18.46
CA LEU A 41 15.59 3.06 -18.39
C LEU A 41 16.30 3.29 -17.06
N HIS A 42 16.27 4.52 -16.56
CA HIS A 42 16.82 4.86 -15.24
C HIS A 42 16.01 4.23 -14.12
N ASN A 43 14.67 4.20 -14.21
CA ASN A 43 13.85 3.46 -13.26
C ASN A 43 14.16 1.96 -13.28
N MET A 44 14.28 1.36 -14.46
CA MET A 44 14.64 -0.06 -14.59
C MET A 44 16.04 -0.36 -14.04
N LEU A 45 17.01 0.53 -14.27
CA LEU A 45 18.36 0.40 -13.73
C LEU A 45 18.37 0.50 -12.19
N GLY A 46 17.60 1.45 -11.65
CA GLY A 46 17.42 1.59 -10.21
C GLY A 46 16.84 0.33 -9.57
N LEU A 47 15.81 -0.27 -10.18
CA LEU A 47 15.25 -1.55 -9.73
C LEU A 47 16.31 -2.67 -9.78
N ALA A 48 17.08 -2.77 -10.86
CA ALA A 48 18.10 -3.80 -10.99
C ALA A 48 19.20 -3.65 -9.93
N TYR A 49 19.65 -2.41 -9.64
CA TYR A 49 20.59 -2.15 -8.55
C TYR A 49 20.00 -2.48 -7.18
N SER A 50 18.75 -2.10 -6.91
CA SER A 50 18.06 -2.42 -5.66
C SER A 50 18.02 -3.93 -5.42
N MET A 51 17.60 -4.69 -6.43
CA MET A 51 17.51 -6.15 -6.35
C MET A 51 18.89 -6.83 -6.26
N ASN A 52 19.93 -6.17 -6.76
CA ASN A 52 21.32 -6.63 -6.64
C ASN A 52 21.97 -6.23 -5.30
N GLY A 53 21.24 -5.57 -4.40
CA GLY A 53 21.73 -5.15 -3.10
C GLY A 53 22.47 -3.82 -3.07
N ASP A 54 22.52 -3.08 -4.18
CA ASP A 54 23.19 -1.79 -4.28
C ASP A 54 22.21 -0.62 -4.19
N GLY A 55 21.71 -0.40 -2.98
CA GLY A 55 20.69 0.61 -2.71
C GLY A 55 21.14 2.04 -3.04
N GLU A 56 22.41 2.41 -2.82
CA GLU A 56 22.87 3.78 -3.10
C GLU A 56 22.91 4.08 -4.60
N ARG A 57 23.33 3.11 -5.44
CA ARG A 57 23.22 3.29 -6.88
C ARG A 57 21.77 3.30 -7.35
N ALA A 58 20.90 2.48 -6.73
CA ALA A 58 19.47 2.52 -7.02
C ALA A 58 18.88 3.91 -6.75
N VAL A 59 19.18 4.53 -5.60
CA VAL A 59 18.77 5.91 -5.27
C VAL A 59 19.18 6.89 -6.37
N THR A 60 20.44 6.81 -6.82
CA THR A 60 20.97 7.70 -7.87
C THR A 60 20.17 7.60 -9.16
N GLU A 61 19.86 6.37 -9.58
CA GLU A 61 19.15 6.13 -10.84
C GLU A 61 17.67 6.52 -10.77
N PHE A 62 17.00 6.28 -9.64
CA PHE A 62 15.63 6.75 -9.45
C PHE A 62 15.55 8.28 -9.41
N GLN A 63 16.52 8.95 -8.78
CA GLN A 63 16.62 10.41 -8.80
C GLN A 63 16.85 10.93 -10.23
N ARG A 64 17.64 10.22 -11.03
CA ARG A 64 17.84 10.57 -12.45
C ARG A 64 16.53 10.41 -13.24
N ALA A 65 15.78 9.32 -13.03
CA ALA A 65 14.46 9.12 -13.63
C ALA A 65 13.50 10.26 -13.29
N LEU A 66 13.48 10.70 -12.02
CA LEU A 66 12.65 11.79 -11.53
C LEU A 66 13.11 13.17 -12.03
N HIS A 67 14.42 13.36 -12.25
CA HIS A 67 14.92 14.57 -12.88
C HIS A 67 14.45 14.70 -14.33
N LEU A 68 14.42 13.57 -15.06
CA LEU A 68 13.92 13.52 -16.45
C LEU A 68 12.40 13.58 -16.54
N ASN A 69 11.69 12.98 -15.59
CA ASN A 69 10.23 13.04 -15.47
C ASN A 69 9.83 13.24 -14.00
N PRO A 70 9.62 14.49 -13.54
CA PRO A 70 9.23 14.79 -12.15
C PRO A 70 7.89 14.15 -11.72
N HIS A 71 7.07 13.75 -12.68
CA HIS A 71 5.77 13.11 -12.45
C HIS A 71 5.83 11.57 -12.49
N TYR A 72 7.01 10.97 -12.56
CA TYR A 72 7.17 9.52 -12.62
C TYR A 72 6.90 8.87 -11.26
N VAL A 73 5.62 8.55 -11.01
CA VAL A 73 5.13 8.06 -9.71
C VAL A 73 5.83 6.76 -9.28
N GLU A 74 6.02 5.82 -10.22
CA GLU A 74 6.68 4.55 -9.94
C GLU A 74 8.14 4.74 -9.51
N ALA A 75 8.91 5.57 -10.20
CA ALA A 75 10.29 5.86 -9.81
C ALA A 75 10.36 6.52 -8.42
N ARG A 76 9.42 7.41 -8.08
CA ARG A 76 9.35 8.04 -6.76
C ARG A 76 9.03 7.04 -5.66
N LEU A 77 8.09 6.11 -5.91
CA LEU A 77 7.76 5.04 -4.99
C LEU A 77 8.97 4.12 -4.76
N ASN A 78 9.63 3.70 -5.84
CA ASN A 78 10.82 2.85 -5.77
C ASN A 78 11.96 3.55 -4.99
N LEU A 79 12.18 4.85 -5.25
CA LEU A 79 13.15 5.65 -4.50
C LEU A 79 12.85 5.64 -3.01
N ALA A 80 11.60 5.87 -2.64
CA ALA A 80 11.22 5.93 -1.24
C ALA A 80 11.35 4.58 -0.54
N ILE A 81 11.02 3.48 -1.21
CA ILE A 81 11.24 2.13 -0.68
C ILE A 81 12.72 1.90 -0.40
N VAL A 82 13.59 2.19 -1.37
CA VAL A 82 15.04 1.99 -1.21
C VAL A 82 15.61 2.91 -0.14
N LEU A 83 15.19 4.16 -0.06
CA LEU A 83 15.60 5.08 1.02
C LEU A 83 15.19 4.55 2.39
N ASN A 84 13.99 3.98 2.51
CA ASN A 84 13.53 3.32 3.74
C ASN A 84 14.41 2.12 4.11
N ASP A 85 14.74 1.26 3.14
CA ASP A 85 15.59 0.08 3.34
C ASP A 85 17.03 0.45 3.76
N LEU A 86 17.52 1.61 3.30
CA LEU A 86 18.78 2.19 3.71
C LEU A 86 18.72 2.91 5.07
N GLY A 87 17.56 2.95 5.73
CA GLY A 87 17.38 3.67 7.00
C GLY A 87 17.30 5.20 6.85
N ARG A 88 17.21 5.71 5.62
CA ARG A 88 17.12 7.15 5.31
C ARG A 88 15.68 7.63 5.34
N TYR A 89 15.02 7.47 6.49
CA TYR A 89 13.57 7.69 6.66
C TYR A 89 13.13 9.12 6.34
N ASP A 90 13.90 10.13 6.75
CA ASP A 90 13.57 11.54 6.48
C ASP A 90 13.63 11.86 4.98
N ASP A 91 14.56 11.25 4.25
CA ASP A 91 14.67 11.40 2.81
C ASP A 91 13.48 10.72 2.11
N ALA A 92 13.14 9.50 2.52
CA ALA A 92 11.97 8.81 2.02
C ALA A 92 10.69 9.63 2.22
N LEU A 93 10.48 10.19 3.42
CA LEU A 93 9.34 11.06 3.71
C LEU A 93 9.32 12.31 2.81
N ARG A 94 10.49 12.93 2.54
CA ARG A 94 10.57 14.11 1.65
C ARG A 94 10.14 13.79 0.23
N GLU A 95 10.52 12.65 -0.31
CA GLU A 95 10.08 12.23 -1.65
C GLU A 95 8.56 12.08 -1.76
N PHE A 96 7.90 11.68 -0.66
CA PHE A 96 6.44 11.59 -0.61
C PHE A 96 5.75 12.95 -0.44
N HIS A 97 6.36 13.87 0.31
CA HIS A 97 5.80 15.19 0.59
C HIS A 97 6.10 16.23 -0.50
N THR A 98 6.90 15.89 -1.52
CA THR A 98 7.10 16.81 -2.65
C THR A 98 5.71 17.12 -3.24
N GLU A 99 5.23 18.35 -2.99
CA GLU A 99 3.97 18.83 -3.55
C GLU A 99 4.01 18.62 -5.06
N ARG A 100 3.13 17.74 -5.55
CA ARG A 100 2.88 17.69 -6.98
C ARG A 100 2.41 19.08 -7.40
N PRO A 101 2.98 19.67 -8.45
CA PRO A 101 2.30 20.77 -9.11
C PRO A 101 0.85 20.32 -9.32
N ARG A 102 -0.13 21.14 -8.92
CA ARG A 102 -1.53 20.88 -9.22
C ARG A 102 -1.66 20.87 -10.74
N ASP A 103 -1.62 19.68 -11.31
CA ASP A 103 -1.86 19.51 -12.73
C ASP A 103 -3.38 19.55 -12.95
N PRO A 104 -3.89 20.53 -13.67
CA PRO A 104 -5.32 20.62 -13.99
C PRO A 104 -5.80 19.45 -14.88
N GLU A 105 -4.88 18.64 -15.43
CA GLU A 105 -5.22 17.50 -16.29
C GLU A 105 -5.64 16.23 -15.53
N HIS A 106 -5.64 16.24 -14.19
CA HIS A 106 -6.05 15.06 -13.40
C HIS A 106 -7.55 14.70 -13.54
N GLU A 107 -8.36 15.54 -14.14
CA GLU A 107 -9.78 15.22 -14.39
C GLU A 107 -9.99 14.20 -15.53
N ASN A 108 -8.99 13.93 -16.37
CA ASN A 108 -9.11 13.07 -17.56
C ASN A 108 -8.19 11.83 -17.56
N LEU A 109 -7.77 11.35 -16.39
CA LEU A 109 -6.96 10.12 -16.33
C LEU A 109 -7.77 8.90 -16.79
N SER A 110 -7.16 8.06 -17.64
CA SER A 110 -7.77 6.79 -18.02
C SER A 110 -8.04 5.91 -16.80
N PRO A 111 -9.05 5.00 -16.87
CA PRO A 111 -9.34 4.08 -15.76
C PRO A 111 -8.12 3.27 -15.32
N GLU A 112 -7.27 2.87 -16.26
CA GLU A 112 -6.05 2.10 -16.02
C GLU A 112 -5.05 2.92 -15.21
N VAL A 113 -4.80 4.17 -15.59
CA VAL A 113 -3.90 5.08 -14.86
C VAL A 113 -4.43 5.36 -13.46
N ARG A 114 -5.74 5.56 -13.30
CA ARG A 114 -6.35 5.72 -11.98
C ARG A 114 -6.19 4.48 -11.11
N SER A 115 -6.33 3.28 -11.67
CA SER A 115 -6.12 2.02 -10.95
C SER A 115 -4.67 1.90 -10.45
N HIS A 116 -3.69 2.14 -11.31
CA HIS A 116 -2.27 2.12 -10.94
C HIS A 116 -1.91 3.16 -9.88
N LEU A 117 -2.50 4.36 -9.95
CA LEU A 117 -2.32 5.38 -8.92
C LEU A 117 -2.91 4.93 -7.58
N ALA A 118 -4.11 4.34 -7.60
CA ALA A 118 -4.72 3.80 -6.39
C ALA A 118 -3.89 2.67 -5.78
N GLU A 119 -3.39 1.76 -6.59
CA GLU A 119 -2.49 0.68 -6.14
C GLU A 119 -1.19 1.22 -5.53
N SER A 120 -0.55 2.19 -6.19
CA SER A 120 0.67 2.82 -5.69
C SER A 120 0.47 3.51 -4.34
N HIS A 121 -0.62 4.28 -4.21
CA HIS A 121 -0.97 4.91 -2.94
C HIS A 121 -1.37 3.88 -1.86
N THR A 122 -1.97 2.77 -2.25
CA THR A 122 -2.31 1.68 -1.32
C THR A 122 -1.06 1.02 -0.76
N LEU A 123 -0.10 0.68 -1.63
CA LEU A 123 1.18 0.09 -1.21
C LEU A 123 1.94 1.02 -0.27
N LEU A 124 1.92 2.32 -0.56
CA LEU A 124 2.54 3.32 0.28
C LEU A 124 1.83 3.44 1.63
N GLY A 125 0.51 3.43 1.64
CA GLY A 125 -0.29 3.42 2.86
C GLY A 125 0.01 2.18 3.74
N ASP A 126 0.15 1.01 3.13
CA ASP A 126 0.55 -0.22 3.84
C ASP A 126 1.96 -0.09 4.42
N THR A 127 2.90 0.50 3.68
CA THR A 127 4.28 0.74 4.14
C THR A 127 4.29 1.65 5.35
N TYR A 128 3.61 2.80 5.29
CA TYR A 128 3.50 3.71 6.44
C TYR A 128 2.84 3.06 7.66
N ARG A 129 1.78 2.27 7.45
CA ARG A 129 1.13 1.53 8.53
C ARG A 129 2.09 0.56 9.21
N ASN A 130 2.88 -0.20 8.44
CA ASN A 130 3.87 -1.14 8.96
C ASN A 130 4.99 -0.44 9.76
N LEU A 131 5.30 0.81 9.41
CA LEU A 131 6.24 1.66 10.15
C LEU A 131 5.60 2.35 11.38
N GLY A 132 4.31 2.16 11.63
CA GLY A 132 3.58 2.85 12.70
C GLY A 132 3.23 4.31 12.39
N LEU A 133 3.50 4.80 11.17
CA LEU A 133 3.18 6.16 10.72
C LEU A 133 1.72 6.24 10.27
N LEU A 134 0.80 6.10 11.25
CA LEU A 134 -0.62 5.90 10.98
C LEU A 134 -1.30 7.10 10.31
N VAL A 135 -0.85 8.32 10.62
CA VAL A 135 -1.36 9.55 10.01
C VAL A 135 -1.04 9.56 8.52
N ASP A 136 0.20 9.24 8.14
CA ASP A 136 0.64 9.21 6.75
C ASP A 136 -0.05 8.08 5.99
N ALA A 137 -0.21 6.91 6.63
CA ALA A 137 -0.98 5.81 6.07
C ALA A 137 -2.42 6.22 5.72
N THR A 138 -3.11 6.96 6.63
CA THR A 138 -4.48 7.45 6.33
C THR A 138 -4.51 8.41 5.15
N GLN A 139 -3.52 9.27 5.01
CA GLN A 139 -3.44 10.19 3.88
C GLN A 139 -3.28 9.44 2.55
N GLU A 140 -2.41 8.44 2.52
CA GLU A 140 -2.17 7.66 1.31
C GLU A 140 -3.40 6.82 0.92
N PHE A 141 -4.06 6.15 1.87
CA PHE A 141 -5.32 5.44 1.58
C PHE A 141 -6.44 6.39 1.10
N LYS A 142 -6.53 7.61 1.64
CA LYS A 142 -7.46 8.63 1.12
C LYS A 142 -7.12 9.05 -0.31
N LYS A 143 -5.83 9.19 -0.64
CA LYS A 143 -5.39 9.47 -2.03
C LYS A 143 -5.76 8.30 -2.95
N ALA A 144 -5.55 7.06 -2.52
CA ALA A 144 -5.94 5.88 -3.27
C ALA A 144 -7.46 5.87 -3.55
N LEU A 145 -8.28 6.15 -2.54
CA LEU A 145 -9.74 6.20 -2.69
C LEU A 145 -10.25 7.37 -3.55
N ARG A 146 -9.49 8.46 -3.71
CA ARG A 146 -9.83 9.50 -4.69
C ARG A 146 -9.71 9.01 -6.13
N HIS A 147 -8.77 8.11 -6.40
CA HIS A 147 -8.58 7.52 -7.72
C HIS A 147 -9.52 6.32 -7.96
N ALA A 148 -9.81 5.54 -6.93
CA ALA A 148 -10.60 4.32 -7.00
C ALA A 148 -11.57 4.19 -5.81
N PRO A 149 -12.64 5.00 -5.74
CA PRO A 149 -13.58 5.03 -4.62
C PRO A 149 -14.38 3.73 -4.42
N GLN A 150 -14.40 2.86 -5.45
CA GLN A 150 -15.06 1.56 -5.44
C GLN A 150 -14.23 0.45 -4.76
N PHE A 151 -12.95 0.66 -4.45
CA PHE A 151 -12.07 -0.39 -3.91
C PHE A 151 -12.32 -0.60 -2.42
N LEU A 152 -13.04 -1.69 -2.13
CA LEU A 152 -13.48 -2.04 -0.77
C LEU A 152 -12.32 -2.41 0.16
N ASP A 153 -11.27 -3.02 -0.39
CA ASP A 153 -10.05 -3.38 0.35
C ASP A 153 -9.32 -2.15 0.88
N ILE A 154 -9.27 -1.07 0.11
CA ILE A 154 -8.68 0.20 0.54
C ILE A 154 -9.52 0.84 1.65
N LYS A 155 -10.86 0.81 1.54
CA LYS A 155 -11.76 1.28 2.61
C LYS A 155 -11.56 0.46 3.89
N ASN A 156 -11.42 -0.87 3.76
CA ASN A 156 -11.15 -1.73 4.90
C ASN A 156 -9.80 -1.41 5.56
N LYS A 157 -8.74 -1.18 4.77
CA LYS A 157 -7.42 -0.78 5.28
C LYS A 157 -7.48 0.56 6.00
N LEU A 158 -8.15 1.56 5.41
CA LEU A 158 -8.34 2.87 6.04
C LEU A 158 -9.11 2.75 7.35
N GLY A 159 -10.20 1.97 7.37
CA GLY A 159 -10.98 1.71 8.59
C GLY A 159 -10.15 1.02 9.69
N ALA A 160 -9.29 0.07 9.31
CA ALA A 160 -8.38 -0.59 10.25
C ALA A 160 -7.39 0.41 10.87
N VAL A 161 -6.77 1.28 10.05
CA VAL A 161 -5.83 2.30 10.53
C VAL A 161 -6.52 3.31 11.44
N TYR A 162 -7.72 3.76 11.12
CA TYR A 162 -8.50 4.60 12.04
C TYR A 162 -8.78 3.92 13.37
N GLY A 163 -9.10 2.62 13.34
CA GLY A 163 -9.28 1.80 14.56
C GLY A 163 -7.99 1.69 15.39
N GLU A 164 -6.82 1.61 14.74
CA GLU A 164 -5.50 1.63 15.41
C GLU A 164 -5.19 2.98 16.06
N MET A 165 -5.61 4.07 15.43
CA MET A 165 -5.48 5.44 15.96
C MET A 165 -6.50 5.78 17.07
N GLY A 166 -7.47 4.90 17.35
CA GLY A 166 -8.56 5.19 18.27
C GLY A 166 -9.66 6.10 17.71
N LEU A 167 -9.62 6.40 16.40
CA LEU A 167 -10.61 7.21 15.68
C LEU A 167 -11.81 6.33 15.29
N TYR A 168 -12.50 5.79 16.28
CA TYR A 168 -13.51 4.74 16.08
C TYR A 168 -14.72 5.21 15.24
N ALA A 169 -15.12 6.47 15.34
CA ALA A 169 -16.23 7.01 14.56
C ALA A 169 -15.89 7.08 13.05
N ASP A 170 -14.68 7.51 12.72
CA ASP A 170 -14.18 7.55 11.34
C ASP A 170 -14.04 6.14 10.78
N ALA A 171 -13.51 5.20 11.58
CA ALA A 171 -13.40 3.80 11.21
C ALA A 171 -14.78 3.19 10.87
N GLU A 172 -15.77 3.39 11.72
CA GLU A 172 -17.13 2.90 11.46
C GLU A 172 -17.74 3.47 10.19
N THR A 173 -17.55 4.78 9.97
CA THR A 173 -18.07 5.44 8.76
C THR A 173 -17.53 4.79 7.49
N VAL A 174 -16.20 4.64 7.40
CA VAL A 174 -15.57 4.08 6.22
C VAL A 174 -15.91 2.61 6.02
N LEU A 175 -15.96 1.83 7.10
CA LEU A 175 -16.32 0.41 7.05
C LEU A 175 -17.81 0.21 6.70
N ALA A 176 -18.69 1.06 7.21
CA ALA A 176 -20.11 1.07 6.84
C ALA A 176 -20.32 1.39 5.36
N GLU A 177 -19.53 2.33 4.80
CA GLU A 177 -19.55 2.60 3.36
C GLU A 177 -19.12 1.39 2.53
N ALA A 178 -18.09 0.66 2.99
CA ALA A 178 -17.66 -0.57 2.32
C ALA A 178 -18.76 -1.65 2.35
N LEU A 179 -19.42 -1.83 3.51
CA LEU A 179 -20.51 -2.77 3.68
C LEU A 179 -21.81 -2.35 2.96
N ALA A 180 -22.05 -1.05 2.78
CA ALA A 180 -23.16 -0.55 1.97
C ALA A 180 -22.97 -0.89 0.49
N GLN A 181 -21.72 -0.90 -0.03
CA GLN A 181 -21.41 -1.30 -1.40
C GLN A 181 -21.44 -2.83 -1.57
N ASN A 182 -20.94 -3.57 -0.59
CA ASN A 182 -21.01 -5.03 -0.58
C ASN A 182 -21.33 -5.54 0.85
N PRO A 183 -22.60 -5.84 1.15
CA PRO A 183 -23.01 -6.34 2.47
C PRO A 183 -22.35 -7.65 2.90
N ARG A 184 -21.83 -8.45 1.94
CA ARG A 184 -21.10 -9.69 2.19
C ARG A 184 -19.57 -9.53 2.21
N TYR A 185 -19.07 -8.30 2.31
CA TYR A 185 -17.62 -8.09 2.38
C TYR A 185 -17.09 -8.45 3.76
N VAL A 186 -16.74 -9.73 3.92
CA VAL A 186 -16.33 -10.36 5.18
C VAL A 186 -15.20 -9.61 5.89
N GLN A 187 -14.18 -9.16 5.16
CA GLN A 187 -13.04 -8.45 5.74
C GLN A 187 -13.44 -7.15 6.45
N ALA A 188 -14.31 -6.35 5.83
CA ALA A 188 -14.80 -5.12 6.47
C ALA A 188 -15.65 -5.42 7.70
N ARG A 189 -16.45 -6.47 7.68
CA ARG A 189 -17.27 -6.88 8.82
C ARG A 189 -16.41 -7.33 9.99
N VAL A 190 -15.37 -8.14 9.74
CA VAL A 190 -14.40 -8.55 10.77
C VAL A 190 -13.69 -7.34 11.38
N THR A 191 -13.25 -6.39 10.52
CA THR A 191 -12.57 -5.17 10.96
C THR A 191 -13.51 -4.28 11.77
N LEU A 192 -14.78 -4.14 11.35
CA LEU A 192 -15.79 -3.37 12.07
C LEU A 192 -16.03 -3.96 13.48
N GLY A 193 -16.16 -5.26 13.60
CA GLY A 193 -16.26 -5.93 14.89
C GLY A 193 -15.05 -5.63 15.79
N ALA A 194 -13.83 -5.65 15.25
CA ALA A 194 -12.62 -5.32 16.00
C ALA A 194 -12.59 -3.84 16.45
N VAL A 195 -13.05 -2.91 15.62
CA VAL A 195 -13.19 -1.49 15.96
C VAL A 195 -14.22 -1.30 17.07
N LEU A 196 -15.37 -1.95 16.95
CA LEU A 196 -16.44 -1.91 17.95
C LEU A 196 -15.97 -2.47 19.30
N TRP A 197 -15.25 -3.58 19.29
CA TRP A 197 -14.69 -4.18 20.51
C TRP A 197 -13.69 -3.22 21.20
N ARG A 198 -12.74 -2.64 20.42
CA ARG A 198 -11.78 -1.67 20.96
C ARG A 198 -12.44 -0.43 21.52
N SER A 199 -13.58 -0.02 20.97
CA SER A 199 -14.38 1.12 21.47
C SER A 199 -15.29 0.77 22.65
N GLY A 200 -15.23 -0.48 23.19
CA GLY A 200 -16.01 -0.95 24.32
C GLY A 200 -17.42 -1.44 23.98
N ARG A 201 -17.83 -1.43 22.73
CA ARG A 201 -19.17 -1.83 22.26
C ARG A 201 -19.23 -3.32 21.95
N ARG A 202 -18.99 -4.13 23.00
CA ARG A 202 -18.80 -5.60 22.90
C ARG A 202 -20.00 -6.33 22.29
N ALA A 203 -21.23 -5.96 22.66
CA ALA A 203 -22.42 -6.61 22.11
C ALA A 203 -22.52 -6.43 20.58
N ARG A 204 -22.30 -5.21 20.08
CA ARG A 204 -22.30 -4.96 18.65
C ARG A 204 -21.13 -5.65 17.92
N ALA A 205 -19.96 -5.72 18.57
CA ALA A 205 -18.81 -6.46 18.01
C ALA A 205 -19.15 -7.93 17.82
N ARG A 206 -19.84 -8.54 18.79
CA ARG A 206 -20.33 -9.93 18.73
C ARG A 206 -21.28 -10.11 17.54
N GLU A 207 -22.28 -9.24 17.40
CA GLU A 207 -23.24 -9.28 16.29
C GLU A 207 -22.53 -9.25 14.91
N GLU A 208 -21.55 -8.37 14.75
CA GLU A 208 -20.81 -8.27 13.47
C GLU A 208 -20.02 -9.55 13.17
N TRP A 209 -19.38 -10.16 14.16
CA TRP A 209 -18.62 -11.40 13.95
C TRP A 209 -19.53 -12.62 13.75
N GLU A 210 -20.69 -12.68 14.40
CA GLU A 210 -21.71 -13.73 14.18
C GLU A 210 -22.29 -13.61 12.76
N HIS A 211 -22.62 -12.39 12.29
CA HIS A 211 -23.02 -12.15 10.90
C HIS A 211 -21.92 -12.57 9.91
N CYS A 212 -20.64 -12.30 10.25
CA CYS A 212 -19.53 -12.74 9.44
C CYS A 212 -19.49 -14.26 9.27
N LEU A 213 -19.67 -15.02 10.37
CA LEU A 213 -19.69 -16.48 10.35
C LEU A 213 -20.96 -17.07 9.71
N ALA A 214 -22.06 -16.32 9.67
CA ALA A 214 -23.24 -16.71 8.92
C ALA A 214 -23.02 -16.62 7.40
N ASP A 215 -22.25 -15.60 6.95
CA ASP A 215 -21.90 -15.42 5.53
C ASP A 215 -20.71 -16.32 5.12
N ASP A 216 -19.71 -16.46 5.98
CA ASP A 216 -18.52 -17.32 5.79
C ASP A 216 -18.21 -18.09 7.08
N PRO A 217 -18.71 -19.32 7.22
CA PRO A 217 -18.44 -20.17 8.39
C PRO A 217 -16.96 -20.55 8.55
N THR A 218 -16.10 -20.31 7.56
CA THR A 218 -14.67 -20.65 7.58
C THR A 218 -13.79 -19.50 8.06
N GLU A 219 -14.33 -18.27 8.26
CA GLU A 219 -13.56 -17.12 8.67
C GLU A 219 -12.95 -17.30 10.07
N VAL A 220 -11.64 -17.51 10.09
CA VAL A 220 -10.89 -17.88 11.29
C VAL A 220 -10.82 -16.72 12.29
N ARG A 221 -10.65 -15.48 11.79
CA ARG A 221 -10.48 -14.30 12.66
C ARG A 221 -11.75 -13.98 13.43
N ALA A 222 -12.93 -14.03 12.78
CA ALA A 222 -14.21 -13.81 13.44
C ALA A 222 -14.44 -14.85 14.56
N ARG A 223 -14.15 -16.12 14.28
CA ARG A 223 -14.24 -17.20 15.28
C ARG A 223 -13.28 -16.98 16.45
N SER A 224 -12.05 -16.56 16.16
CA SER A 224 -11.05 -16.29 17.20
C SER A 224 -11.47 -15.11 18.09
N TYR A 225 -12.02 -14.06 17.50
CA TYR A 225 -12.53 -12.91 18.25
C TYR A 225 -13.73 -13.28 19.15
N LEU A 226 -14.69 -14.05 18.65
CA LEU A 226 -15.81 -14.53 19.45
C LEU A 226 -15.34 -15.39 20.62
N THR A 227 -14.41 -16.32 20.37
CA THR A 227 -13.82 -17.16 21.43
C THR A 227 -13.11 -16.31 22.50
N MET A 228 -12.41 -15.25 22.09
CA MET A 228 -11.75 -14.31 23.00
C MET A 228 -12.80 -13.56 23.84
N LEU A 229 -13.86 -13.07 23.21
CA LEU A 229 -14.93 -12.35 23.88
C LEU A 229 -15.67 -13.23 24.91
N ASP A 230 -15.95 -14.50 24.57
CA ASP A 230 -16.56 -15.47 25.46
C ASP A 230 -15.70 -15.75 26.71
N ARG A 231 -14.37 -15.80 26.53
CA ARG A 231 -13.43 -15.95 27.66
C ARG A 231 -13.40 -14.72 28.59
N GLU A 232 -13.41 -13.53 28.01
CA GLU A 232 -13.46 -12.28 28.79
C GLU A 232 -14.75 -12.20 29.61
N GLU A 233 -15.91 -12.58 29.05
CA GLU A 233 -17.20 -12.58 29.73
C GLU A 233 -17.27 -13.67 30.83
N SER A 234 -16.70 -14.84 30.56
CA SER A 234 -16.66 -15.94 31.54
C SER A 234 -15.67 -15.66 32.70
N GLY A 235 -14.52 -15.04 32.41
CA GLY A 235 -13.50 -14.73 33.40
C GLY A 235 -13.84 -13.53 34.29
N SER A 236 -14.75 -12.66 33.87
CA SER A 236 -15.24 -11.54 34.68
C SER A 236 -16.27 -11.94 35.76
N GLY A 237 -16.69 -13.24 35.75
CA GLY A 237 -17.63 -13.80 36.74
C GLY A 237 -16.99 -14.40 37.99
N GLU A 238 -15.70 -14.59 38.06
CA GLU A 238 -14.99 -15.06 39.23
C GLU A 238 -14.46 -13.90 40.09
N THR A 239 -15.35 -13.25 40.85
CA THR A 239 -14.95 -12.54 42.05
C THR A 239 -14.55 -13.59 43.09
N PRO A 240 -13.32 -13.52 43.65
CA PRO A 240 -12.99 -14.39 44.76
C PRO A 240 -13.88 -13.99 45.96
N VAL A 241 -14.84 -14.84 46.32
CA VAL A 241 -15.52 -14.79 47.60
C VAL A 241 -14.45 -15.03 48.68
N ARG A 242 -14.19 -14.02 49.48
CA ARG A 242 -13.51 -14.17 50.78
C ARG A 242 -14.55 -14.37 51.87
#